data_bc7bce261a26bf170acbd57d6e5a0a19
#
_entry.id   bc7bce261a26bf170acbd57d6e5a0a19
#
_cell.length_a   1.000
_cell.length_b   1.000
_cell.length_c   1.000
_cell.angle_alpha   90.00
_cell.angle_beta   90.00
_cell.angle_gamma   90.00
#
_symmetry.space_group_name_H-M   'P 1'
#
loop_
_entity.id
_entity.type
_entity.pdbx_description
1 polymer ?
#
loop_
_entity_poly.entity_id
_entity_poly.type
_entity_poly.pdbx_seq_one_letter_code
_entity_poly.pdbx_strand_id
1 'polypeptide(L)'
;MQSITNDLSDWLRQVPERLRIDFSNLDTHINRESVSTFLHFYSCVNMTARPLVFYVIQRRLESESRGSATDDWKEGLSQNTVAVIDSCITAARATTVIMDAAAKHNLIGNLPRRILLAATNLNQQPTATSMGNTHSQPPFSS
;
A
#
# COMPACT_ATOMS: atom_id res chain seq x y z
N MET A 1 4.46 22.10 -3.84
CA MET A 1 4.72 20.65 -3.85
C MET A 1 6.19 20.31 -4.04
N GLN A 2 6.88 20.97 -4.98
CA GLN A 2 8.33 20.79 -5.23
C GLN A 2 9.19 21.03 -3.97
N SER A 3 8.84 22.02 -3.15
CA SER A 3 9.54 22.33 -1.89
C SER A 3 9.52 21.13 -0.92
N ILE A 4 8.34 20.55 -0.67
CA ILE A 4 8.20 19.42 0.27
C ILE A 4 9.01 18.20 -0.20
N THR A 5 9.01 17.92 -1.50
CA THR A 5 9.79 16.81 -2.05
C THR A 5 11.29 17.02 -1.90
N ASN A 6 11.75 18.27 -2.08
CA ASN A 6 13.14 18.63 -1.87
C ASN A 6 13.51 18.50 -0.39
N ASP A 7 12.67 19.02 0.52
CA ASP A 7 12.87 18.96 1.96
C ASP A 7 12.94 17.48 2.45
N LEU A 8 12.09 16.60 1.93
CA LEU A 8 12.12 15.16 2.22
C LEU A 8 13.42 14.51 1.71
N SER A 9 13.88 14.90 0.52
CA SER A 9 15.14 14.39 -0.06
C SER A 9 16.35 14.87 0.74
N ASP A 10 16.35 16.11 1.19
CA ASP A 10 17.40 16.69 2.02
C ASP A 10 17.43 16.03 3.40
N TRP A 11 16.26 15.79 3.98
CA TRP A 11 16.16 15.06 5.23
C TRP A 11 16.76 13.64 5.11
N LEU A 12 16.44 12.92 4.05
CA LEU A 12 16.95 11.56 3.82
C LEU A 12 18.50 11.54 3.74
N ARG A 13 19.10 12.57 3.15
CA ARG A 13 20.56 12.72 3.10
C ARG A 13 21.18 12.97 4.48
N GLN A 14 20.44 13.61 5.39
CA GLN A 14 20.89 13.96 6.75
C GLN A 14 20.69 12.82 7.75
N VAL A 15 19.96 11.76 7.38
CA VAL A 15 19.74 10.61 8.27
C VAL A 15 21.09 10.00 8.66
N PRO A 16 21.41 9.89 9.96
CA PRO A 16 22.63 9.27 10.45
C PRO A 16 22.80 7.86 9.89
N GLU A 17 24.03 7.47 9.58
CA GLU A 17 24.33 6.18 8.97
C GLU A 17 23.79 4.99 9.79
N ARG A 18 23.86 5.07 11.12
CA ARG A 18 23.31 4.07 12.04
C ARG A 18 21.79 3.82 11.91
N LEU A 19 21.05 4.79 11.35
CA LEU A 19 19.61 4.69 11.11
C LEU A 19 19.27 4.37 9.67
N ARG A 20 20.25 4.35 8.77
CA ARG A 20 20.03 3.99 7.38
C ARG A 20 19.69 2.53 7.24
N ILE A 21 18.74 2.24 6.37
CA ILE A 21 18.38 0.86 6.01
C ILE A 21 19.16 0.47 4.77
N ASP A 22 19.93 -0.61 4.89
CA ASP A 22 20.53 -1.28 3.73
C ASP A 22 19.55 -2.32 3.20
N PHE A 23 18.90 -1.99 2.09
CA PHE A 23 17.93 -2.86 1.43
C PHE A 23 18.53 -4.15 0.89
N SER A 24 19.86 -4.23 0.74
CA SER A 24 20.55 -5.43 0.28
C SER A 24 20.76 -6.45 1.41
N ASN A 25 20.71 -6.00 2.68
CA ASN A 25 21.03 -6.80 3.87
C ASN A 25 19.94 -6.73 4.95
N LEU A 26 18.68 -6.55 4.56
CA LEU A 26 17.55 -6.45 5.50
C LEU A 26 17.39 -7.67 6.42
N ASP A 27 17.78 -8.84 5.94
CA ASP A 27 17.66 -10.09 6.71
C ASP A 27 18.71 -10.21 7.81
N THR A 28 19.78 -9.41 7.80
CA THR A 28 20.87 -9.51 8.77
C THR A 28 20.97 -8.34 9.74
N HIS A 29 20.66 -7.13 9.28
CA HIS A 29 20.84 -5.90 10.05
C HIS A 29 19.69 -4.92 9.89
N ILE A 30 18.64 -5.12 10.67
CA ILE A 30 17.55 -4.15 10.80
C ILE A 30 17.26 -3.89 12.28
N ASN A 31 17.14 -2.63 12.66
CA ASN A 31 16.78 -2.25 14.01
C ASN A 31 15.47 -1.48 14.05
N ARG A 32 14.81 -1.46 15.23
CA ARG A 32 13.49 -0.85 15.41
C ARG A 32 13.50 0.65 15.11
N GLU A 33 14.57 1.36 15.44
CA GLU A 33 14.68 2.80 15.21
C GLU A 33 14.74 3.11 13.72
N SER A 34 15.54 2.35 12.95
CA SER A 34 15.60 2.48 11.49
C SER A 34 14.26 2.17 10.84
N VAL A 35 13.60 1.09 11.25
CA VAL A 35 12.26 0.73 10.77
C VAL A 35 11.29 1.87 10.99
N SER A 36 11.19 2.38 12.21
CA SER A 36 10.28 3.47 12.55
C SER A 36 10.57 4.72 11.74
N THR A 37 11.84 5.10 11.65
CA THR A 37 12.31 6.28 10.93
C THR A 37 11.93 6.23 9.44
N PHE A 38 12.22 5.12 8.78
CA PHE A 38 11.93 4.98 7.35
C PHE A 38 10.44 4.78 7.04
N LEU A 39 9.67 4.11 7.92
CA LEU A 39 8.22 4.03 7.76
C LEU A 39 7.56 5.40 7.87
N HIS A 40 8.00 6.26 8.80
CA HIS A 40 7.52 7.63 8.87
C HIS A 40 7.89 8.44 7.62
N PHE A 41 9.12 8.33 7.16
CA PHE A 41 9.57 9.00 5.93
C PHE A 41 8.70 8.61 4.72
N TYR A 42 8.54 7.32 4.46
CA TYR A 42 7.73 6.86 3.32
C TYR A 42 6.25 7.19 3.48
N SER A 43 5.74 7.25 4.72
CA SER A 43 4.38 7.73 4.99
C SER A 43 4.23 9.19 4.56
N CYS A 44 5.20 10.06 4.88
CA CYS A 44 5.19 11.46 4.45
C CYS A 44 5.22 11.57 2.91
N VAL A 45 6.07 10.80 2.23
CA VAL A 45 6.12 10.75 0.77
C VAL A 45 4.75 10.37 0.19
N ASN A 46 4.16 9.30 0.70
CA ASN A 46 2.86 8.81 0.24
C ASN A 46 1.74 9.84 0.49
N MET A 47 1.70 10.48 1.65
CA MET A 47 0.70 11.50 1.96
C MET A 47 0.82 12.72 1.05
N THR A 48 2.04 13.13 0.74
CA THR A 48 2.30 14.27 -0.16
C THR A 48 1.88 13.97 -1.60
N ALA A 49 2.12 12.75 -2.07
CA ALA A 49 1.80 12.33 -3.43
C ALA A 49 0.31 11.97 -3.63
N ARG A 50 -0.41 11.67 -2.56
CA ARG A 50 -1.79 11.17 -2.59
C ARG A 50 -2.75 11.96 -3.47
N PRO A 51 -2.80 13.31 -3.41
CA PRO A 51 -3.70 14.09 -4.26
C PRO A 51 -3.42 13.90 -5.75
N LEU A 52 -2.13 13.79 -6.14
CA LEU A 52 -1.73 13.56 -7.53
C LEU A 52 -2.10 12.14 -8.01
N VAL A 53 -1.93 11.16 -7.16
CA VAL A 53 -2.33 9.77 -7.46
C VAL A 53 -3.83 9.70 -7.72
N PHE A 54 -4.66 10.31 -6.88
CA PHE A 54 -6.11 10.38 -7.09
C PHE A 54 -6.48 11.12 -8.38
N TYR A 55 -5.82 12.24 -8.67
CA TYR A 55 -6.04 12.96 -9.92
C TYR A 55 -5.77 12.08 -11.14
N VAL A 56 -4.68 11.33 -11.15
CA VAL A 56 -4.34 10.44 -12.28
C VAL A 56 -5.34 9.30 -12.41
N ILE A 57 -5.77 8.70 -11.29
CA ILE A 57 -6.79 7.65 -11.29
C ILE A 57 -8.11 8.18 -11.87
N GLN A 58 -8.59 9.34 -11.40
CA GLN A 58 -9.82 9.93 -11.92
C GLN A 58 -9.72 10.22 -13.42
N ARG A 59 -8.62 10.83 -13.86
CA ARG A 59 -8.37 11.10 -15.27
C ARG A 59 -8.40 9.83 -16.11
N ARG A 60 -7.81 8.74 -15.60
CA ARG A 60 -7.81 7.44 -16.28
C ARG A 60 -9.22 6.88 -16.43
N LEU A 61 -10.00 6.86 -15.36
CA LEU A 61 -11.39 6.40 -15.38
C LEU A 61 -12.24 7.21 -16.36
N GLU A 62 -12.06 8.53 -16.44
CA GLU A 62 -12.74 9.38 -17.41
C GLU A 62 -12.34 9.06 -18.84
N SER A 63 -11.07 8.76 -19.10
CA SER A 63 -10.57 8.37 -20.43
C SER A 63 -11.11 7.02 -20.86
N GLU A 64 -11.18 6.06 -19.95
CA GLU A 64 -11.76 4.74 -20.18
C GLU A 64 -13.25 4.83 -20.51
N SER A 65 -13.99 5.65 -19.78
CA SER A 65 -15.43 5.85 -20.05
C SER A 65 -15.71 6.51 -21.40
N ARG A 66 -14.75 7.24 -21.97
CA ARG A 66 -14.83 7.86 -23.31
C ARG A 66 -14.29 6.97 -24.43
N GLY A 67 -13.78 5.78 -24.10
CA GLY A 67 -13.20 4.85 -25.08
C GLY A 67 -11.87 5.31 -25.68
N SER A 68 -11.20 6.29 -25.06
CA SER A 68 -9.90 6.84 -25.52
C SER A 68 -8.73 6.53 -24.59
N ALA A 69 -8.88 5.52 -23.71
CA ALA A 69 -7.84 5.14 -22.80
C ALA A 69 -6.62 4.58 -23.54
N THR A 70 -5.45 5.17 -23.31
CA THR A 70 -4.16 4.63 -23.73
C THR A 70 -3.61 3.74 -22.62
N ASP A 71 -2.76 2.77 -22.97
CA ASP A 71 -2.14 1.89 -21.96
C ASP A 71 -1.11 2.61 -21.10
N ASP A 72 -0.57 3.73 -21.57
CA ASP A 72 0.42 4.51 -20.84
C ASP A 72 -0.27 5.52 -19.91
N TRP A 73 -0.21 5.26 -18.59
CA TRP A 73 -0.74 6.17 -17.58
C TRP A 73 0.00 7.52 -17.50
N LYS A 74 1.22 7.60 -18.05
CA LYS A 74 2.07 8.82 -18.04
C LYS A 74 1.66 9.79 -19.13
N GLU A 75 0.91 9.36 -20.12
CA GLU A 75 0.56 10.18 -21.26
C GLU A 75 -0.19 11.47 -20.85
N GLY A 76 0.31 12.60 -21.33
CA GLY A 76 -0.28 13.91 -21.06
C GLY A 76 -0.10 14.41 -19.62
N LEU A 77 0.78 13.79 -18.81
CA LEU A 77 1.18 14.30 -17.50
C LEU A 77 2.48 15.08 -17.59
N SER A 78 2.63 16.09 -16.69
CA SER A 78 3.93 16.77 -16.58
C SER A 78 4.99 15.85 -16.01
N GLN A 79 6.25 16.04 -16.42
CA GLN A 79 7.40 15.28 -15.90
C GLN A 79 7.47 15.30 -14.37
N ASN A 80 7.15 16.44 -13.76
CA ASN A 80 7.13 16.58 -12.30
C ASN A 80 6.03 15.72 -11.66
N THR A 81 4.85 15.64 -12.25
CA THR A 81 3.75 14.80 -11.77
C THR A 81 4.14 13.34 -11.83
N VAL A 82 4.72 12.90 -12.94
CA VAL A 82 5.23 11.53 -13.11
C VAL A 82 6.27 11.20 -12.05
N ALA A 83 7.27 12.07 -11.84
CA ALA A 83 8.32 11.86 -10.84
C ALA A 83 7.76 11.71 -9.41
N VAL A 84 6.78 12.53 -9.03
CA VAL A 84 6.15 12.44 -7.71
C VAL A 84 5.37 11.12 -7.56
N ILE A 85 4.68 10.67 -8.59
CA ILE A 85 3.93 9.40 -8.55
C ILE A 85 4.90 8.20 -8.51
N ASP A 86 5.97 8.22 -9.32
CA ASP A 86 7.02 7.18 -9.28
C ASP A 86 7.67 7.11 -7.88
N SER A 87 7.88 8.26 -7.22
CA SER A 87 8.36 8.31 -5.84
C SER A 87 7.37 7.68 -4.86
N CYS A 88 6.08 7.91 -5.03
CA CYS A 88 5.02 7.30 -4.22
C CYS A 88 4.99 5.77 -4.39
N ILE A 89 5.08 5.27 -5.61
CA ILE A 89 5.14 3.83 -5.91
C ILE A 89 6.37 3.21 -5.26
N THR A 90 7.51 3.87 -5.37
CA THR A 90 8.78 3.42 -4.75
C THR A 90 8.65 3.39 -3.23
N ALA A 91 8.06 4.43 -2.62
CA ALA A 91 7.81 4.50 -1.19
C ALA A 91 6.87 3.39 -0.70
N ALA A 92 5.81 3.10 -1.44
CA ALA A 92 4.89 2.02 -1.10
C ALA A 92 5.58 0.64 -1.13
N ARG A 93 6.38 0.37 -2.16
CA ARG A 93 7.18 -0.87 -2.28
C ARG A 93 8.20 -0.99 -1.15
N ALA A 94 8.94 0.08 -0.86
CA ALA A 94 9.91 0.09 0.23
C ALA A 94 9.23 -0.15 1.58
N THR A 95 8.07 0.46 1.84
CA THR A 95 7.27 0.22 3.04
C THR A 95 6.93 -1.26 3.20
N THR A 96 6.46 -1.92 2.14
CA THR A 96 6.12 -3.34 2.17
C THR A 96 7.33 -4.22 2.52
N VAL A 97 8.47 -3.94 1.88
CA VAL A 97 9.72 -4.69 2.13
C VAL A 97 10.22 -4.50 3.57
N ILE A 98 10.19 -3.26 4.08
CA ILE A 98 10.59 -2.96 5.46
C ILE A 98 9.65 -3.63 6.46
N MET A 99 8.34 -3.62 6.21
CA MET A 99 7.36 -4.26 7.09
C MET A 99 7.53 -5.78 7.13
N ASP A 100 7.80 -6.42 6.00
CA ASP A 100 8.09 -7.86 5.92
C ASP A 100 9.36 -8.20 6.72
N ALA A 101 10.45 -7.47 6.52
CA ALA A 101 11.69 -7.64 7.28
C ALA A 101 11.47 -7.40 8.78
N ALA A 102 10.77 -6.34 9.15
CA ALA A 102 10.47 -6.03 10.55
C ALA A 102 9.62 -7.12 11.22
N ALA A 103 8.69 -7.73 10.48
CA ALA A 103 7.91 -8.87 10.97
C ALA A 103 8.78 -10.11 11.20
N LYS A 104 9.68 -10.44 10.28
CA LYS A 104 10.65 -11.55 10.40
C LYS A 104 11.55 -11.40 11.64
N HIS A 105 11.95 -10.19 11.94
CA HIS A 105 12.81 -9.87 13.10
C HIS A 105 12.03 -9.59 14.40
N ASN A 106 10.71 -9.76 14.43
CA ASN A 106 9.85 -9.46 15.58
C ASN A 106 9.98 -8.00 16.10
N LEU A 107 10.37 -7.06 15.22
CA LEU A 107 10.55 -5.65 15.56
C LEU A 107 9.22 -4.89 15.62
N ILE A 108 8.20 -5.40 14.99
CA ILE A 108 6.81 -4.93 15.10
C ILE A 108 6.29 -5.49 16.42
N GLY A 109 6.65 -4.81 17.53
CA GLY A 109 6.19 -5.19 18.85
C GLY A 109 4.68 -5.20 18.88
N ASN A 110 4.09 -6.33 19.31
CA ASN A 110 2.67 -6.54 19.65
C ASN A 110 1.69 -5.58 18.94
N LEU A 111 1.80 -5.44 17.62
CA LEU A 111 0.60 -5.10 16.86
C LEU A 111 -0.39 -6.20 17.25
N PRO A 112 -1.54 -5.86 17.85
CA PRO A 112 -2.40 -6.89 18.40
C PRO A 112 -2.65 -7.90 17.27
N ARG A 113 -2.36 -9.16 17.53
CA ARG A 113 -2.65 -10.33 16.66
C ARG A 113 -4.05 -10.23 16.02
N ARG A 114 -4.91 -9.41 16.62
CA ARG A 114 -6.25 -9.06 16.16
C ARG A 114 -6.29 -8.34 14.81
N ILE A 115 -5.30 -7.49 14.47
CA ILE A 115 -5.27 -6.79 13.17
C ILE A 115 -4.77 -7.73 12.06
N LEU A 116 -3.79 -8.59 12.36
CA LEU A 116 -3.31 -9.60 11.41
C LEU A 116 -4.38 -10.68 11.18
N LEU A 117 -5.09 -11.10 12.22
CA LEU A 117 -6.21 -12.03 12.14
C LEU A 117 -7.43 -11.43 11.43
N ALA A 118 -7.69 -10.14 11.56
CA ALA A 118 -8.74 -9.47 10.81
C ALA A 118 -8.44 -9.41 9.30
N ALA A 119 -7.18 -9.17 8.92
CA ALA A 119 -6.76 -9.17 7.52
C ALA A 119 -6.78 -10.58 6.88
N THR A 120 -6.45 -11.62 7.65
CA THR A 120 -6.53 -13.02 7.17
C THR A 120 -7.97 -13.55 7.12
N ASN A 121 -8.85 -13.11 8.03
CA ASN A 121 -10.26 -13.53 8.05
C ASN A 121 -11.09 -12.87 6.93
N LEU A 122 -10.68 -11.72 6.40
CA LEU A 122 -11.33 -11.11 5.22
C LEU A 122 -11.11 -11.94 3.94
N ASN A 123 -10.09 -12.80 3.91
CA ASN A 123 -9.80 -13.66 2.75
C ASN A 123 -10.45 -15.05 2.85
N GLN A 124 -11.16 -15.35 3.95
CA GLN A 124 -11.87 -16.62 4.18
C GLN A 124 -13.38 -16.40 4.34
N GLN A 125 -14.02 -15.69 3.42
CA GLN A 125 -15.48 -15.80 3.32
C GLN A 125 -15.81 -17.11 2.62
N PRO A 126 -16.52 -18.03 3.29
CA PRO A 126 -17.04 -19.21 2.61
C PRO A 126 -18.08 -18.74 1.59
N THR A 127 -17.87 -19.11 0.34
CA THR A 127 -18.88 -19.02 -0.71
C THR A 127 -20.14 -19.73 -0.20
N ALA A 128 -21.20 -18.96 0.01
CA ALA A 128 -22.51 -19.48 0.40
C ALA A 128 -23.01 -20.43 -0.70
N THR A 129 -22.84 -21.71 -0.46
CA THR A 129 -23.41 -22.78 -1.26
C THR A 129 -24.92 -22.72 -1.10
N SER A 130 -25.58 -22.50 -2.21
CA SER A 130 -27.01 -22.64 -2.46
C SER A 130 -27.58 -23.83 -1.70
N MET A 131 -28.38 -23.58 -0.66
CA MET A 131 -29.23 -24.61 -0.09
C MET A 131 -30.54 -24.69 -0.87
N GLY A 132 -30.70 -25.85 -1.48
CA GLY A 132 -31.85 -26.27 -2.25
C GLY A 132 -33.14 -26.20 -1.46
N ASN A 133 -34.13 -25.77 -2.16
CA ASN A 133 -35.52 -25.72 -1.83
C ASN A 133 -36.09 -27.12 -1.77
N THR A 134 -36.34 -27.66 -0.57
CA THR A 134 -37.18 -28.86 -0.40
C THR A 134 -38.61 -28.44 -0.08
N HIS A 135 -39.42 -28.53 -1.07
CA HIS A 135 -40.85 -28.37 -1.05
C HIS A 135 -41.46 -29.58 -0.31
N SER A 136 -41.92 -29.38 0.92
CA SER A 136 -42.71 -30.38 1.65
C SER A 136 -44.19 -30.01 1.55
N GLN A 137 -44.92 -30.82 0.82
CA GLN A 137 -46.37 -30.77 0.64
C GLN A 137 -47.06 -31.47 1.83
N PRO A 138 -48.08 -30.93 2.47
CA PRO A 138 -48.85 -31.62 3.53
C PRO A 138 -49.88 -32.60 2.94
N PRO A 139 -50.16 -33.70 3.63
CA PRO A 139 -51.16 -34.67 3.19
C PRO A 139 -52.58 -34.21 3.53
N PHE A 140 -53.44 -34.30 2.57
CA PHE A 140 -54.89 -34.25 2.76
C PHE A 140 -55.37 -35.51 3.50
N SER A 141 -56.15 -35.33 4.57
CA SER A 141 -56.95 -36.36 5.20
C SER A 141 -58.43 -36.10 4.96
N SER A 142 -59.07 -37.13 4.59
CA SER A 142 -60.48 -37.33 4.32
C SER A 142 -61.41 -36.95 5.47
#